data_f87be13b9852639f023f3148b3d5b250
#
_entry.id   f87be13b9852639f023f3148b3d5b250
#
_cell.length_a   1.000
_cell.length_b   1.000
_cell.length_c   1.000
_cell.angle_alpha   90.00
_cell.angle_beta   90.00
_cell.angle_gamma   90.00
#
_symmetry.space_group_name_H-M   'P 1'
#
loop_
_entity.id
_entity.type
_entity.pdbx_description
1 polymer ?
#
loop_
_entity_poly.entity_id
_entity_poly.type
_entity_poly.pdbx_seq_one_letter_code
_entity_poly.pdbx_strand_id
1 'polypeptide(L)'
;MKNLVSQVFSGTIGSMRRKLDARESVRKESVRIKETLERVVEGVDPTIRYVRGYQRKLYDAITASLDYTNQLIAEIPGAIGVSRTTFVADPYVNAFFVNVKDLQTVFSHSSEIREFMEDYRSYEMSHCYALLCMHKSEKTVMGVELEGDVLRHDVPQTAVCFSDHRIYTPAPTEAETRQGLKNCLFEGLGTNALGRIMSLKVRNHRLQQERQILNTRLRRLQQRMGDTGEQTPIDSRSAGEADAIRDKLKKVEEALLNSRLVAPEESLKQVYAV
;
A
#
# COMPACT_ATOMS: atom_id res chain seq x y z
N MET A 1 -36.25 15.87 -45.12
CA MET A 1 -36.01 16.72 -43.95
C MET A 1 -36.22 16.05 -42.55
N LYS A 2 -36.83 14.87 -42.46
CA LYS A 2 -37.07 14.20 -41.17
C LYS A 2 -35.88 13.51 -40.52
N ASN A 3 -34.78 13.20 -41.25
CA ASN A 3 -33.65 12.44 -40.74
C ASN A 3 -32.55 13.30 -40.06
N LEU A 4 -32.49 14.61 -40.34
CA LEU A 4 -31.48 15.48 -39.72
C LEU A 4 -31.82 15.89 -38.28
N VAL A 5 -33.11 16.05 -37.98
CA VAL A 5 -33.59 16.41 -36.64
C VAL A 5 -33.37 15.27 -35.64
N SER A 6 -33.57 14.01 -36.05
CA SER A 6 -33.36 12.85 -35.18
C SER A 6 -31.89 12.58 -34.84
N GLN A 7 -30.95 12.88 -35.76
CA GLN A 7 -29.51 12.76 -35.50
C GLN A 7 -28.98 13.83 -34.54
N VAL A 8 -29.50 15.05 -34.63
CA VAL A 8 -29.11 16.13 -33.70
C VAL A 8 -29.62 15.87 -32.28
N PHE A 9 -30.85 15.35 -32.15
CA PHE A 9 -31.41 15.01 -30.83
C PHE A 9 -30.71 13.80 -30.18
N SER A 10 -30.33 12.77 -30.92
CA SER A 10 -29.60 11.63 -30.36
C SER A 10 -28.17 11.99 -29.94
N GLY A 11 -27.52 12.90 -30.65
CA GLY A 11 -26.19 13.42 -30.30
C GLY A 11 -26.19 14.24 -29.00
N THR A 12 -27.20 15.10 -28.81
CA THR A 12 -27.34 15.93 -27.60
C THR A 12 -27.71 15.12 -26.36
N ILE A 13 -28.60 14.13 -26.49
CA ILE A 13 -28.94 13.22 -25.37
C ILE A 13 -27.75 12.36 -24.95
N GLY A 14 -26.98 11.83 -25.90
CA GLY A 14 -25.76 11.06 -25.60
C GLY A 14 -24.65 11.89 -24.96
N SER A 15 -24.52 13.17 -25.31
CA SER A 15 -23.58 14.09 -24.69
C SER A 15 -24.02 14.54 -23.30
N MET A 16 -25.32 14.72 -23.08
CA MET A 16 -25.88 15.02 -21.77
C MET A 16 -25.76 13.84 -20.81
N ARG A 17 -26.02 12.62 -21.28
CA ARG A 17 -25.88 11.41 -20.46
C ARG A 17 -24.43 11.21 -20.05
N ARG A 18 -23.46 11.34 -20.95
CA ARG A 18 -22.00 11.30 -20.62
C ARG A 18 -21.59 12.37 -19.62
N LYS A 19 -22.14 13.58 -19.69
CA LYS A 19 -21.87 14.66 -18.71
C LYS A 19 -22.50 14.38 -17.34
N LEU A 20 -23.65 13.73 -17.30
CA LEU A 20 -24.30 13.31 -16.04
C LEU A 20 -23.51 12.17 -15.38
N ASP A 21 -23.14 11.15 -16.16
CA ASP A 21 -22.33 10.03 -15.68
C ASP A 21 -20.96 10.49 -15.17
N ALA A 22 -20.31 11.44 -15.86
CA ALA A 22 -19.07 12.06 -15.42
C ALA A 22 -19.24 12.88 -14.11
N ARG A 23 -20.34 13.60 -13.96
CA ARG A 23 -20.62 14.32 -12.70
C ARG A 23 -20.91 13.38 -11.54
N GLU A 24 -21.60 12.30 -11.80
CA GLU A 24 -21.89 11.28 -10.78
C GLU A 24 -20.63 10.54 -10.35
N SER A 25 -19.72 10.20 -11.28
CA SER A 25 -18.42 9.61 -10.95
C SER A 25 -17.56 10.55 -10.09
N VAL A 26 -17.44 11.82 -10.45
CA VAL A 26 -16.73 12.84 -9.67
C VAL A 26 -17.34 13.02 -8.27
N ARG A 27 -18.66 12.95 -8.16
CA ARG A 27 -19.35 13.02 -6.87
C ARG A 27 -19.06 11.80 -6.01
N LYS A 28 -19.11 10.58 -6.57
CA LYS A 28 -18.77 9.35 -5.87
C LYS A 28 -17.31 9.36 -5.40
N GLU A 29 -16.40 9.84 -6.23
CA GLU A 29 -14.99 9.98 -5.90
C GLU A 29 -14.75 11.00 -4.77
N SER A 30 -15.42 12.14 -4.81
CA SER A 30 -15.33 13.15 -3.74
C SER A 30 -15.89 12.66 -2.40
N VAL A 31 -16.90 11.81 -2.40
CA VAL A 31 -17.44 11.18 -1.18
C VAL A 31 -16.42 10.18 -0.61
N ARG A 32 -15.85 9.32 -1.46
CA ARG A 32 -14.80 8.38 -1.05
C ARG A 32 -13.58 9.08 -0.44
N ILE A 33 -13.11 10.16 -1.08
CA ILE A 33 -12.00 10.96 -0.56
C ILE A 33 -12.33 11.46 0.85
N LYS A 34 -13.53 11.98 1.07
CA LYS A 34 -13.96 12.47 2.39
C LYS A 34 -14.03 11.35 3.43
N GLU A 35 -14.61 10.21 3.10
CA GLU A 35 -14.71 9.06 4.02
C GLU A 35 -13.33 8.52 4.40
N THR A 36 -12.41 8.46 3.44
CA THR A 36 -11.03 8.03 3.71
C THR A 36 -10.29 9.05 4.55
N LEU A 37 -10.46 10.34 4.27
CA LEU A 37 -9.90 11.43 5.05
C LEU A 37 -10.34 11.34 6.52
N GLU A 38 -11.63 11.12 6.76
CA GLU A 38 -12.13 10.97 8.13
C GLU A 38 -11.59 9.70 8.81
N ARG A 39 -11.47 8.57 8.11
CA ARG A 39 -10.84 7.35 8.64
C ARG A 39 -9.37 7.57 8.99
N VAL A 40 -8.61 8.24 8.14
CA VAL A 40 -7.19 8.57 8.40
C VAL A 40 -7.08 9.47 9.62
N VAL A 41 -7.88 10.53 9.71
CA VAL A 41 -7.89 11.44 10.86
C VAL A 41 -8.27 10.71 12.15
N GLU A 42 -9.30 9.88 12.13
CA GLU A 42 -9.72 9.09 13.28
C GLU A 42 -8.62 8.14 13.78
N GLY A 43 -7.96 7.46 12.86
CA GLY A 43 -6.90 6.49 13.18
C GLY A 43 -5.58 7.14 13.62
N VAL A 44 -5.28 8.34 13.14
CA VAL A 44 -4.02 9.03 13.46
C VAL A 44 -4.15 9.86 14.73
N ASP A 45 -5.00 10.86 14.68
CA ASP A 45 -5.21 11.82 15.73
C ASP A 45 -6.49 12.62 15.49
N PRO A 46 -7.57 12.37 16.22
CA PRO A 46 -8.82 13.11 16.08
C PRO A 46 -8.66 14.62 16.28
N THR A 47 -7.59 15.06 16.97
CA THR A 47 -7.33 16.49 17.20
C THR A 47 -6.92 17.26 15.95
N ILE A 48 -6.53 16.55 14.88
CA ILE A 48 -6.27 17.15 13.56
C ILE A 48 -7.50 17.90 13.04
N ARG A 49 -8.72 17.52 13.43
CA ARG A 49 -9.95 18.21 13.07
C ARG A 49 -9.99 19.67 13.52
N TYR A 50 -9.25 20.01 14.59
CA TYR A 50 -9.13 21.39 15.10
C TYR A 50 -8.13 22.25 14.31
N VAL A 51 -7.31 21.63 13.45
CA VAL A 51 -6.35 22.37 12.61
C VAL A 51 -7.07 23.03 11.43
N ARG A 52 -6.95 24.33 11.32
CA ARG A 52 -7.60 25.08 10.23
C ARG A 52 -7.11 24.61 8.86
N GLY A 53 -8.06 24.18 8.02
CA GLY A 53 -7.78 23.79 6.65
C GLY A 53 -7.18 22.38 6.50
N TYR A 54 -7.25 21.51 7.52
CA TYR A 54 -6.75 20.15 7.47
C TYR A 54 -7.32 19.34 6.29
N GLN A 55 -8.62 19.51 6.02
CA GLN A 55 -9.29 18.82 4.90
C GLN A 55 -8.62 19.13 3.57
N ARG A 56 -8.32 20.40 3.30
CA ARG A 56 -7.68 20.82 2.05
C ARG A 56 -6.28 20.25 1.92
N LYS A 57 -5.49 20.26 2.99
CA LYS A 57 -4.13 19.74 2.99
C LYS A 57 -4.09 18.22 2.76
N LEU A 58 -4.97 17.48 3.43
CA LEU A 58 -5.08 16.02 3.24
C LEU A 58 -5.71 15.64 1.90
N TYR A 59 -6.59 16.50 1.37
CA TYR A 59 -7.24 16.25 0.09
C TYR A 59 -6.22 16.09 -1.05
N ASP A 60 -5.21 16.95 -1.10
CA ASP A 60 -4.18 16.90 -2.14
C ASP A 60 -3.38 15.58 -2.08
N ALA A 61 -3.01 15.12 -0.88
CA ALA A 61 -2.30 13.85 -0.69
C ALA A 61 -3.17 12.63 -1.08
N ILE A 62 -4.44 12.63 -0.68
CA ILE A 62 -5.37 11.54 -1.02
C ILE A 62 -5.64 11.53 -2.52
N THR A 63 -5.79 12.68 -3.16
CA THR A 63 -5.97 12.76 -4.62
C THR A 63 -4.74 12.23 -5.35
N ALA A 64 -3.53 12.61 -4.94
CA ALA A 64 -2.29 12.06 -5.51
C ALA A 64 -2.21 10.54 -5.35
N SER A 65 -2.64 9.98 -4.21
CA SER A 65 -2.69 8.53 -3.98
C SER A 65 -3.71 7.84 -4.89
N LEU A 66 -4.86 8.47 -5.14
CA LEU A 66 -5.87 7.96 -6.08
C LEU A 66 -5.36 7.99 -7.52
N ASP A 67 -4.71 9.08 -7.94
CA ASP A 67 -4.12 9.21 -9.27
C ASP A 67 -3.04 8.14 -9.49
N TYR A 68 -2.17 7.93 -8.50
CA TYR A 68 -1.18 6.86 -8.54
C TYR A 68 -1.83 5.47 -8.66
N THR A 69 -2.86 5.20 -7.87
CA THR A 69 -3.62 3.94 -7.95
C THR A 69 -4.26 3.76 -9.34
N ASN A 70 -4.82 4.83 -9.90
CA ASN A 70 -5.42 4.80 -11.24
C ASN A 70 -4.37 4.49 -12.31
N GLN A 71 -3.17 5.05 -12.21
CA GLN A 71 -2.05 4.78 -13.12
C GLN A 71 -1.62 3.31 -13.04
N LEU A 72 -1.42 2.77 -11.84
CA LEU A 72 -1.05 1.36 -11.66
C LEU A 72 -2.09 0.40 -12.27
N ILE A 73 -3.38 0.69 -12.09
CA ILE A 73 -4.43 -0.15 -12.68
C ILE A 73 -4.49 -0.01 -14.21
N ALA A 74 -4.17 1.17 -14.74
CA ALA A 74 -4.12 1.38 -16.20
C ALA A 74 -2.97 0.60 -16.87
N GLU A 75 -1.88 0.36 -16.16
CA GLU A 75 -0.73 -0.41 -16.64
C GLU A 75 -0.99 -1.92 -16.68
N ILE A 76 -2.02 -2.42 -15.97
CA ILE A 76 -2.39 -3.84 -16.01
C ILE A 76 -2.89 -4.16 -17.42
N PRO A 77 -2.29 -5.17 -18.10
CA PRO A 77 -2.70 -5.57 -19.45
C PRO A 77 -4.18 -6.04 -19.48
N GLY A 78 -4.71 -6.18 -20.69
CA GLY A 78 -6.05 -6.72 -20.90
C GLY A 78 -6.18 -8.16 -20.42
N ALA A 79 -7.42 -8.59 -20.15
CA ALA A 79 -7.68 -9.91 -19.63
C ALA A 79 -7.25 -11.02 -20.61
N ILE A 80 -6.62 -12.06 -20.08
CA ILE A 80 -6.24 -13.28 -20.78
C ILE A 80 -7.17 -14.39 -20.33
N GLY A 81 -7.72 -15.16 -21.29
CA GLY A 81 -8.56 -16.30 -20.96
C GLY A 81 -7.73 -17.44 -20.36
N VAL A 82 -8.09 -17.89 -19.16
CA VAL A 82 -7.43 -19.01 -18.48
C VAL A 82 -8.40 -20.19 -18.37
N SER A 83 -8.08 -21.28 -19.07
CA SER A 83 -8.85 -22.50 -19.13
C SER A 83 -7.97 -23.70 -19.46
N ARG A 84 -8.52 -24.91 -19.41
CA ARG A 84 -7.80 -26.11 -19.85
C ARG A 84 -7.40 -26.05 -21.31
N THR A 85 -8.23 -25.46 -22.15
CA THR A 85 -7.97 -25.33 -23.60
C THR A 85 -6.91 -24.28 -23.87
N THR A 86 -6.94 -23.15 -23.19
CA THR A 86 -5.94 -22.09 -23.35
C THR A 86 -4.60 -22.49 -22.75
N PHE A 87 -4.55 -23.35 -21.74
CA PHE A 87 -3.30 -23.90 -21.22
C PHE A 87 -2.48 -24.61 -22.32
N VAL A 88 -3.14 -25.29 -23.26
CA VAL A 88 -2.46 -25.97 -24.37
C VAL A 88 -2.13 -25.02 -25.52
N ALA A 89 -2.99 -24.02 -25.76
CA ALA A 89 -2.92 -23.16 -26.94
C ALA A 89 -2.13 -21.86 -26.72
N ASP A 90 -2.10 -21.35 -25.49
CA ASP A 90 -1.48 -20.06 -25.17
C ASP A 90 -0.17 -20.29 -24.40
N PRO A 91 0.99 -19.88 -24.95
CA PRO A 91 2.29 -20.05 -24.32
C PRO A 91 2.42 -19.27 -22.99
N TYR A 92 1.72 -18.15 -22.81
CA TYR A 92 1.74 -17.41 -21.53
C TYR A 92 1.02 -18.19 -20.45
N VAL A 93 -0.18 -18.70 -20.72
CA VAL A 93 -0.93 -19.52 -19.77
C VAL A 93 -0.16 -20.80 -19.43
N ASN A 94 0.48 -21.40 -20.43
CA ASN A 94 1.32 -22.58 -20.21
C ASN A 94 2.54 -22.27 -19.31
N ALA A 95 3.16 -21.10 -19.47
CA ALA A 95 4.31 -20.70 -18.65
C ALA A 95 3.94 -20.40 -17.19
N PHE A 96 2.73 -19.95 -16.92
CA PHE A 96 2.30 -19.58 -15.57
C PHE A 96 2.02 -20.77 -14.66
N PHE A 97 1.69 -21.92 -15.20
CA PHE A 97 1.32 -23.11 -14.44
C PHE A 97 2.16 -24.32 -14.86
N VAL A 98 2.52 -25.17 -13.92
CA VAL A 98 3.32 -26.36 -14.19
C VAL A 98 2.55 -27.37 -15.05
N ASN A 99 1.25 -27.51 -14.79
CA ASN A 99 0.36 -28.41 -15.52
C ASN A 99 -1.11 -28.01 -15.29
N VAL A 100 -2.03 -28.69 -16.01
CA VAL A 100 -3.47 -28.44 -15.90
C VAL A 100 -4.03 -28.71 -14.50
N LYS A 101 -3.46 -29.66 -13.75
CA LYS A 101 -3.90 -29.93 -12.38
C LYS A 101 -3.50 -28.78 -11.45
N ASP A 102 -2.30 -28.24 -11.63
CA ASP A 102 -1.83 -27.08 -10.88
C ASP A 102 -2.75 -25.86 -11.10
N LEU A 103 -3.05 -25.55 -12.37
CA LEU A 103 -4.04 -24.54 -12.74
C LEU A 103 -5.37 -24.76 -12.00
N GLN A 104 -5.91 -25.99 -12.04
CA GLN A 104 -7.18 -26.30 -11.36
C GLN A 104 -7.06 -26.14 -9.84
N THR A 105 -5.94 -26.55 -9.26
CA THR A 105 -5.68 -26.45 -7.82
C THR A 105 -5.66 -25.00 -7.38
N VAL A 106 -4.96 -24.13 -8.08
CA VAL A 106 -4.87 -22.70 -7.79
C VAL A 106 -6.27 -22.07 -7.75
N PHE A 107 -7.11 -22.31 -8.76
CA PHE A 107 -8.45 -21.72 -8.82
C PHE A 107 -9.44 -22.35 -7.83
N SER A 108 -9.37 -23.67 -7.59
CA SER A 108 -10.30 -24.34 -6.66
C SER A 108 -9.98 -24.08 -5.19
N HIS A 109 -8.73 -23.75 -4.85
CA HIS A 109 -8.32 -23.47 -3.48
C HIS A 109 -8.38 -21.98 -3.11
N SER A 110 -8.57 -21.09 -4.09
CA SER A 110 -8.76 -19.66 -3.80
C SER A 110 -10.04 -19.43 -3.00
N SER A 111 -9.88 -18.79 -1.83
CA SER A 111 -11.00 -18.34 -1.00
C SER A 111 -11.86 -17.33 -1.74
N GLU A 112 -11.21 -16.40 -2.43
CA GLU A 112 -11.85 -15.31 -3.16
C GLU A 112 -12.75 -15.82 -4.29
N ILE A 113 -12.28 -16.83 -5.04
CA ILE A 113 -13.10 -17.47 -6.09
C ILE A 113 -14.27 -18.22 -5.47
N ARG A 114 -14.07 -18.89 -4.34
CA ARG A 114 -15.16 -19.64 -3.69
C ARG A 114 -16.23 -18.68 -3.16
N GLU A 115 -15.85 -17.63 -2.46
CA GLU A 115 -16.76 -16.59 -1.98
C GLU A 115 -17.53 -15.96 -3.14
N PHE A 116 -16.84 -15.58 -4.20
CA PHE A 116 -17.47 -15.06 -5.40
C PHE A 116 -18.48 -16.03 -6.01
N MET A 117 -18.14 -17.31 -6.14
CA MET A 117 -19.04 -18.33 -6.68
C MET A 117 -20.24 -18.60 -5.76
N GLU A 118 -20.11 -18.41 -4.45
CA GLU A 118 -21.22 -18.50 -3.49
C GLU A 118 -22.19 -17.35 -3.65
N ASP A 119 -21.69 -16.12 -3.80
CA ASP A 119 -22.52 -14.93 -4.00
C ASP A 119 -23.29 -14.96 -5.33
N TYR A 120 -22.71 -15.55 -6.37
CA TYR A 120 -23.27 -15.62 -7.71
C TYR A 120 -23.88 -16.98 -8.09
N ARG A 121 -24.16 -17.86 -7.14
CA ARG A 121 -24.78 -19.19 -7.39
C ARG A 121 -26.10 -19.16 -8.18
N SER A 122 -26.82 -18.05 -8.07
CA SER A 122 -28.13 -17.89 -8.76
C SER A 122 -27.99 -17.40 -10.21
N TYR A 123 -26.79 -17.08 -10.66
CA TYR A 123 -26.54 -16.58 -12.01
C TYR A 123 -25.84 -17.63 -12.85
N GLU A 124 -26.32 -17.87 -14.08
CA GLU A 124 -25.60 -18.69 -15.06
C GLU A 124 -24.36 -17.94 -15.58
N MET A 125 -23.30 -17.95 -14.80
CA MET A 125 -22.05 -17.31 -15.20
C MET A 125 -21.12 -18.32 -15.87
N SER A 126 -20.68 -17.99 -17.09
CA SER A 126 -19.75 -18.81 -17.86
C SER A 126 -18.27 -18.48 -17.56
N HIS A 127 -17.98 -17.30 -17.02
CA HIS A 127 -16.63 -16.83 -16.73
C HIS A 127 -16.64 -15.73 -15.67
N CYS A 128 -15.50 -15.54 -14.97
CA CYS A 128 -15.24 -14.41 -14.09
C CYS A 128 -13.90 -13.79 -14.45
N TYR A 129 -13.73 -12.52 -14.09
CA TYR A 129 -12.50 -11.78 -14.23
C TYR A 129 -11.84 -11.62 -12.87
N ALA A 130 -10.53 -11.80 -12.78
CA ALA A 130 -9.78 -11.62 -11.54
C ALA A 130 -8.32 -11.23 -11.85
N LEU A 131 -7.63 -10.61 -10.90
CA LEU A 131 -6.18 -10.42 -11.01
C LEU A 131 -5.47 -11.65 -10.47
N LEU A 132 -4.66 -12.29 -11.31
CA LEU A 132 -3.75 -13.35 -10.91
C LEU A 132 -2.36 -12.74 -10.64
N CYS A 133 -1.91 -12.82 -9.41
CA CYS A 133 -0.54 -12.46 -9.00
C CYS A 133 0.26 -13.73 -8.77
N MET A 134 1.55 -13.68 -9.11
CA MET A 134 2.47 -14.79 -8.91
C MET A 134 3.88 -14.29 -8.64
N HIS A 135 4.66 -15.10 -7.96
CA HIS A 135 6.08 -14.83 -7.74
C HIS A 135 6.90 -15.35 -8.92
N LYS A 136 7.63 -14.45 -9.57
CA LYS A 136 8.59 -14.81 -10.63
C LYS A 136 9.96 -15.07 -10.03
N SER A 137 10.53 -16.23 -10.33
CA SER A 137 11.92 -16.57 -10.01
C SER A 137 12.70 -16.90 -11.27
N GLU A 138 13.94 -16.45 -11.34
CA GLU A 138 14.86 -16.72 -12.45
C GLU A 138 16.03 -17.56 -11.95
N LYS A 139 16.37 -18.60 -12.71
CA LYS A 139 17.53 -19.46 -12.41
C LYS A 139 18.33 -19.68 -13.67
N THR A 140 19.66 -19.54 -13.57
CA THR A 140 20.54 -19.93 -14.65
C THR A 140 20.69 -21.46 -14.62
N VAL A 141 20.36 -22.10 -15.73
CA VAL A 141 20.50 -23.55 -15.93
C VAL A 141 21.40 -23.78 -17.14
N MET A 142 22.15 -24.87 -17.12
CA MET A 142 22.93 -25.29 -18.30
C MET A 142 21.99 -26.05 -19.24
N GLY A 143 21.82 -25.53 -20.44
CA GLY A 143 20.95 -26.08 -21.46
C GLY A 143 21.74 -26.49 -22.70
N VAL A 144 21.00 -26.85 -23.74
CA VAL A 144 21.55 -27.24 -25.06
C VAL A 144 21.01 -26.24 -26.09
N GLU A 145 21.88 -25.71 -26.92
CA GLU A 145 21.55 -24.77 -28.01
C GLU A 145 22.05 -25.31 -29.34
N LEU A 146 21.26 -25.13 -30.38
CA LEU A 146 21.63 -25.50 -31.73
C LEU A 146 22.21 -24.26 -32.45
N GLU A 147 23.51 -24.26 -32.70
CA GLU A 147 24.20 -23.22 -33.47
C GLU A 147 24.55 -23.75 -34.87
N GLY A 148 23.69 -23.43 -35.87
CA GLY A 148 23.74 -24.07 -37.20
C GLY A 148 23.40 -25.57 -37.11
N ASP A 149 24.33 -26.45 -37.56
CA ASP A 149 24.20 -27.92 -37.48
C ASP A 149 24.92 -28.51 -36.26
N VAL A 150 25.50 -27.69 -35.38
CA VAL A 150 26.28 -28.16 -34.23
C VAL A 150 25.47 -27.97 -32.94
N LEU A 151 25.32 -29.07 -32.17
CA LEU A 151 24.68 -29.04 -30.87
C LEU A 151 25.73 -28.64 -29.82
N ARG A 152 25.53 -27.42 -29.23
CA ARG A 152 26.33 -26.96 -28.10
C ARG A 152 25.68 -27.40 -26.80
N HIS A 153 26.42 -28.12 -25.98
CA HIS A 153 26.05 -28.47 -24.61
C HIS A 153 26.60 -27.42 -23.65
N ASP A 154 25.99 -27.32 -22.47
CA ASP A 154 26.42 -26.42 -21.40
C ASP A 154 26.33 -24.91 -21.74
N VAL A 155 25.33 -24.52 -22.53
CA VAL A 155 25.01 -23.11 -22.76
C VAL A 155 24.19 -22.58 -21.60
N PRO A 156 24.60 -21.47 -20.94
CA PRO A 156 23.83 -20.88 -19.86
C PRO A 156 22.50 -20.31 -20.37
N GLN A 157 21.40 -20.84 -19.88
CA GLN A 157 20.05 -20.41 -20.20
C GLN A 157 19.35 -19.91 -18.94
N THR A 158 18.46 -18.92 -19.08
CA THR A 158 17.65 -18.43 -17.97
C THR A 158 16.30 -19.15 -17.95
N ALA A 159 16.11 -20.01 -16.96
CA ALA A 159 14.81 -20.61 -16.70
C ALA A 159 13.98 -19.68 -15.82
N VAL A 160 12.76 -19.36 -16.24
CA VAL A 160 11.79 -18.55 -15.50
C VAL A 160 10.73 -19.50 -14.90
N CYS A 161 10.51 -19.38 -13.61
CA CYS A 161 9.50 -20.15 -12.91
C CYS A 161 8.52 -19.20 -12.20
N PHE A 162 7.24 -19.60 -12.17
CA PHE A 162 6.19 -18.88 -11.46
C PHE A 162 5.64 -19.73 -10.32
N SER A 163 5.45 -19.11 -9.14
CA SER A 163 4.96 -19.75 -7.91
C SER A 163 4.09 -18.79 -7.11
N ASP A 164 3.54 -19.25 -5.98
CA ASP A 164 2.73 -18.46 -5.05
C ASP A 164 1.58 -17.70 -5.73
N HIS A 165 0.82 -18.43 -6.54
CA HIS A 165 -0.34 -17.88 -7.24
C HIS A 165 -1.39 -17.40 -6.25
N ARG A 166 -1.82 -16.13 -6.40
CA ARG A 166 -2.87 -15.50 -5.60
C ARG A 166 -3.85 -14.81 -6.52
N ILE A 167 -5.12 -14.94 -6.19
CA ILE A 167 -6.22 -14.36 -6.98
C ILE A 167 -6.84 -13.23 -6.16
N TYR A 168 -7.09 -12.11 -6.81
CA TYR A 168 -7.65 -10.92 -6.18
C TYR A 168 -8.88 -10.44 -6.94
N THR A 169 -9.87 -9.96 -6.19
CA THR A 169 -11.07 -9.25 -6.67
C THR A 169 -11.76 -9.92 -7.86
N PRO A 170 -12.19 -11.17 -7.73
CA PRO A 170 -13.00 -11.80 -8.77
C PRO A 170 -14.31 -11.02 -8.96
N ALA A 171 -14.72 -10.79 -10.22
CA ALA A 171 -15.93 -10.06 -10.57
C ALA A 171 -16.51 -10.56 -11.91
N PRO A 172 -17.79 -10.29 -12.20
CA PRO A 172 -18.43 -10.67 -13.46
C PRO A 172 -17.83 -10.01 -14.70
N THR A 173 -17.26 -8.82 -14.54
CA THR A 173 -16.68 -8.03 -15.64
C THR A 173 -15.28 -7.53 -15.32
N GLU A 174 -14.46 -7.34 -16.35
CA GLU A 174 -13.12 -6.77 -16.21
C GLU A 174 -13.16 -5.36 -15.57
N ALA A 175 -14.16 -4.55 -15.91
CA ALA A 175 -14.31 -3.21 -15.37
C ALA A 175 -14.58 -3.23 -13.85
N GLU A 176 -15.38 -4.16 -13.36
CA GLU A 176 -15.66 -4.35 -11.93
C GLU A 176 -14.42 -4.88 -11.18
N THR A 177 -13.69 -5.84 -11.76
CA THR A 177 -12.41 -6.30 -11.23
C THR A 177 -11.42 -5.14 -11.08
N ARG A 178 -11.22 -4.34 -12.13
CA ARG A 178 -10.34 -3.16 -12.09
C ARG A 178 -10.80 -2.14 -11.05
N GLN A 179 -12.10 -1.95 -10.89
CA GLN A 179 -12.64 -1.07 -9.85
C GLN A 179 -12.42 -1.63 -8.44
N GLY A 180 -12.61 -2.94 -8.26
CA GLY A 180 -12.29 -3.64 -7.00
C GLY A 180 -10.82 -3.52 -6.62
N LEU A 181 -9.92 -3.69 -7.60
CA LEU A 181 -8.48 -3.52 -7.41
C LEU A 181 -8.10 -2.11 -6.99
N LYS A 182 -8.70 -1.07 -7.60
CA LYS A 182 -8.50 0.32 -7.17
C LYS A 182 -8.85 0.52 -5.70
N ASN A 183 -9.98 -0.02 -5.27
CA ASN A 183 -10.42 0.07 -3.89
C ASN A 183 -9.44 -0.64 -2.94
N CYS A 184 -9.06 -1.86 -3.28
CA CYS A 184 -8.13 -2.67 -2.48
C CYS A 184 -6.74 -1.99 -2.34
N LEU A 185 -6.18 -1.49 -3.44
CA LEU A 185 -4.91 -0.77 -3.43
C LEU A 185 -4.99 0.51 -2.60
N PHE A 186 -6.04 1.28 -2.76
CA PHE A 186 -6.22 2.53 -2.04
C PHE A 186 -6.39 2.29 -0.53
N GLU A 187 -7.15 1.28 -0.12
CA GLU A 187 -7.28 0.87 1.28
C GLU A 187 -5.96 0.35 1.84
N GLY A 188 -5.20 -0.40 1.05
CA GLY A 188 -3.87 -0.87 1.39
C GLY A 188 -2.88 0.27 1.63
N LEU A 189 -2.88 1.30 0.78
CA LEU A 189 -2.07 2.51 0.97
C LEU A 189 -2.47 3.24 2.26
N GLY A 190 -3.77 3.41 2.52
CA GLY A 190 -4.27 4.02 3.75
C GLY A 190 -3.84 3.25 5.00
N THR A 191 -3.96 1.93 4.99
CA THR A 191 -3.55 1.06 6.09
C THR A 191 -2.05 1.13 6.35
N ASN A 192 -1.23 1.12 5.29
CA ASN A 192 0.21 1.27 5.40
C ASN A 192 0.61 2.65 5.95
N ALA A 193 -0.03 3.72 5.49
CA ALA A 193 0.18 5.07 6.00
C ALA A 193 -0.13 5.14 7.50
N LEU A 194 -1.28 4.63 7.92
CA LEU A 194 -1.67 4.54 9.33
C LEU A 194 -0.65 3.74 10.16
N GLY A 195 -0.20 2.59 9.67
CA GLY A 195 0.81 1.76 10.32
C GLY A 195 2.13 2.52 10.55
N ARG A 196 2.59 3.28 9.53
CA ARG A 196 3.79 4.13 9.65
C ARG A 196 3.63 5.24 10.68
N ILE A 197 2.49 5.92 10.67
CA ILE A 197 2.21 7.00 11.63
C ILE A 197 2.13 6.46 13.05
N MET A 198 1.47 5.33 13.26
CA MET A 198 1.40 4.67 14.57
C MET A 198 2.79 4.26 15.08
N SER A 199 3.64 3.70 14.22
CA SER A 199 5.02 3.34 14.58
C SER A 199 5.84 4.56 15.00
N LEU A 200 5.66 5.70 14.31
CA LEU A 200 6.29 6.97 14.68
C LEU A 200 5.78 7.49 16.03
N LYS A 201 4.49 7.41 16.31
CA LYS A 201 3.92 7.79 17.62
C LYS A 201 4.48 6.94 18.76
N VAL A 202 4.55 5.63 18.59
CA VAL A 202 5.13 4.71 19.59
C VAL A 202 6.60 5.04 19.84
N ARG A 203 7.38 5.27 18.77
CA ARG A 203 8.79 5.68 18.88
C ARG A 203 8.94 6.97 19.66
N ASN A 204 8.14 7.98 19.37
CA ASN A 204 8.17 9.26 20.09
C ASN A 204 7.82 9.13 21.55
N HIS A 205 6.78 8.36 21.87
CA HIS A 205 6.42 8.11 23.24
C HIS A 205 7.56 7.45 24.03
N ARG A 206 8.23 6.47 23.41
CA ARG A 206 9.41 5.82 23.99
C ARG A 206 10.56 6.81 24.23
N LEU A 207 10.87 7.67 23.26
CA LEU A 207 11.88 8.70 23.42
C LEU A 207 11.55 9.71 24.53
N GLN A 208 10.28 10.09 24.67
CA GLN A 208 9.83 10.95 25.76
C GLN A 208 9.99 10.28 27.13
N GLN A 209 9.66 9.01 27.25
CA GLN A 209 9.88 8.23 28.49
C GLN A 209 11.37 8.12 28.81
N GLU A 210 12.21 7.82 27.83
CA GLU A 210 13.66 7.74 28.01
C GLU A 210 14.23 9.08 28.49
N ARG A 211 13.81 10.20 27.89
CA ARG A 211 14.17 11.56 28.35
C ARG A 211 13.78 11.79 29.81
N GLN A 212 12.57 11.39 30.22
CA GLN A 212 12.14 11.56 31.62
C GLN A 212 12.99 10.73 32.59
N ILE A 213 13.32 9.49 32.25
CA ILE A 213 14.17 8.61 33.05
C ILE A 213 15.57 9.20 33.18
N LEU A 214 16.18 9.62 32.08
CA LEU A 214 17.51 10.22 32.06
C LEU A 214 17.55 11.53 32.89
N ASN A 215 16.56 12.39 32.76
CA ASN A 215 16.44 13.61 33.55
C ASN A 215 16.32 13.32 35.06
N THR A 216 15.51 12.33 35.43
CA THR A 216 15.35 11.93 36.82
C THR A 216 16.67 11.36 37.37
N ARG A 217 17.40 10.57 36.59
CA ARG A 217 18.71 10.02 36.97
C ARG A 217 19.76 11.12 37.14
N LEU A 218 19.79 12.08 36.21
CA LEU A 218 20.70 13.22 36.29
C LEU A 218 20.46 14.06 37.56
N ARG A 219 19.21 14.37 37.88
CA ARG A 219 18.85 15.11 39.11
C ARG A 219 19.29 14.38 40.38
N ARG A 220 19.10 13.05 40.44
CA ARG A 220 19.56 12.24 41.59
C ARG A 220 21.09 12.26 41.75
N LEU A 221 21.82 12.21 40.63
CA LEU A 221 23.31 12.32 40.69
C LEU A 221 23.73 13.70 41.13
N GLN A 222 23.11 14.76 40.63
CA GLN A 222 23.40 16.13 41.06
C GLN A 222 23.12 16.39 42.54
N GLN A 223 22.04 15.83 43.08
CA GLN A 223 21.71 15.91 44.51
C GLN A 223 22.78 15.22 45.37
N ARG A 224 23.26 14.04 44.95
CA ARG A 224 24.33 13.32 45.65
C ARG A 224 25.65 14.06 45.64
N MET A 225 25.98 14.73 44.55
CA MET A 225 27.20 15.57 44.41
C MET A 225 27.12 16.86 45.25
N GLY A 226 25.91 17.39 45.45
CA GLY A 226 25.71 18.60 46.26
C GLY A 226 25.69 18.36 47.79
N ASP A 227 25.41 17.13 48.22
CA ASP A 227 25.30 16.75 49.65
C ASP A 227 26.63 16.30 50.27
N THR A 228 27.64 15.96 49.44
CA THR A 228 28.96 15.56 49.86
C THR A 228 29.91 16.75 49.70
N GLY A 229 30.09 17.54 50.77
CA GLY A 229 30.98 18.71 50.86
C GLY A 229 32.50 18.41 50.86
N GLU A 230 32.94 17.20 50.56
CA GLU A 230 34.36 16.82 50.49
C GLU A 230 34.66 16.09 49.15
N GLN A 231 35.73 16.55 48.47
CA GLN A 231 36.26 15.93 47.25
C GLN A 231 36.79 14.52 47.51
N THR A 232 35.93 13.52 47.32
CA THR A 232 36.31 12.10 47.42
C THR A 232 36.48 11.52 45.99
N PRO A 233 37.24 10.41 45.80
CA PRO A 233 37.37 9.73 44.51
C PRO A 233 36.07 9.27 43.89
N ILE A 234 34.97 9.25 44.66
CA ILE A 234 33.61 8.94 44.26
C ILE A 234 33.05 10.07 43.38
N ASP A 235 33.45 11.32 43.58
CA ASP A 235 32.97 12.49 42.83
C ASP A 235 33.39 12.47 41.35
N SER A 236 34.61 12.00 41.06
CA SER A 236 35.10 11.92 39.67
C SER A 236 34.35 10.89 38.85
N ARG A 237 33.91 9.78 39.48
CA ARG A 237 33.10 8.72 38.82
C ARG A 237 31.64 9.19 38.59
N SER A 238 31.08 9.89 39.54
CA SER A 238 29.76 10.49 39.49
C SER A 238 29.68 11.61 38.45
N ALA A 239 30.73 12.41 38.30
CA ALA A 239 30.85 13.44 37.28
C ALA A 239 30.88 12.82 35.85
N GLY A 240 31.69 11.78 35.64
CA GLY A 240 31.73 11.05 34.36
C GLY A 240 30.39 10.38 34.00
N GLU A 241 29.67 9.85 35.00
CA GLU A 241 28.32 9.31 34.82
C GLU A 241 27.30 10.39 34.43
N ALA A 242 27.39 11.57 35.05
CA ALA A 242 26.52 12.70 34.75
C ALA A 242 26.76 13.22 33.31
N ASP A 243 28.02 13.31 32.85
CA ASP A 243 28.35 13.72 31.50
C ASP A 243 27.84 12.69 30.44
N ALA A 244 28.03 11.41 30.72
CA ALA A 244 27.49 10.36 29.85
C ALA A 244 25.95 10.41 29.74
N ILE A 245 25.24 10.81 30.80
CA ILE A 245 23.79 10.98 30.79
C ILE A 245 23.40 12.24 30.00
N ARG A 246 24.16 13.34 30.13
CA ARG A 246 23.93 14.56 29.32
C ARG A 246 24.10 14.32 27.83
N ASP A 247 25.11 13.55 27.44
CA ASP A 247 25.32 13.17 26.05
C ASP A 247 24.13 12.28 25.49
N LYS A 248 23.63 11.35 26.31
CA LYS A 248 22.46 10.58 25.95
C LYS A 248 21.23 11.45 25.85
N LEU A 249 21.01 12.38 26.77
CA LEU A 249 19.91 13.34 26.72
C LEU A 249 19.95 14.16 25.45
N LYS A 250 21.08 14.69 25.08
CA LYS A 250 21.25 15.44 23.84
C LYS A 250 20.86 14.62 22.61
N LYS A 251 21.28 13.36 22.51
CA LYS A 251 20.90 12.45 21.42
C LYS A 251 19.40 12.18 21.39
N VAL A 252 18.78 11.98 22.54
CA VAL A 252 17.32 11.75 22.65
C VAL A 252 16.55 13.01 22.27
N GLU A 253 17.02 14.20 22.65
CA GLU A 253 16.41 15.48 22.29
C GLU A 253 16.53 15.76 20.79
N GLU A 254 17.69 15.50 20.20
CA GLU A 254 17.88 15.57 18.74
C GLU A 254 16.95 14.60 18.00
N ALA A 255 16.79 13.37 18.49
CA ALA A 255 15.89 12.40 17.93
C ALA A 255 14.40 12.83 18.05
N LEU A 256 14.02 13.46 19.15
CA LEU A 256 12.68 14.03 19.35
C LEU A 256 12.44 15.25 18.44
N LEU A 257 13.42 16.12 18.25
CA LEU A 257 13.33 17.25 17.32
C LEU A 257 13.18 16.76 15.88
N ASN A 258 13.90 15.73 15.50
CA ASN A 258 13.81 15.13 14.15
C ASN A 258 12.50 14.37 13.91
N SER A 259 11.88 13.87 14.96
CA SER A 259 10.63 13.12 14.85
C SER A 259 9.35 13.98 14.87
N ARG A 260 9.43 15.24 15.27
CA ARG A 260 8.42 16.32 15.26
C ARG A 260 6.93 15.89 15.32
N LEU A 261 6.54 15.15 16.35
CA LEU A 261 5.14 14.75 16.57
C LEU A 261 4.48 15.46 17.77
N VAL A 262 4.80 16.72 18.02
CA VAL A 262 4.37 17.39 19.27
C VAL A 262 3.08 18.20 19.11
N ALA A 263 2.73 18.62 17.88
CA ALA A 263 1.54 19.42 17.65
C ALA A 263 0.61 18.76 16.61
N PRO A 264 -0.72 18.96 16.67
CA PRO A 264 -1.67 18.48 15.67
C PRO A 264 -1.33 18.92 14.25
N GLU A 265 -0.74 20.11 14.08
CA GLU A 265 -0.27 20.64 12.79
C GLU A 265 0.93 19.83 12.24
N GLU A 266 1.80 19.33 13.10
CA GLU A 266 2.94 18.50 12.72
C GLU A 266 2.52 17.06 12.43
N SER A 267 1.54 16.53 13.16
CA SER A 267 0.89 15.26 12.82
C SER A 267 0.26 15.32 11.42
N LEU A 268 -0.38 16.44 11.09
CA LEU A 268 -0.93 16.69 9.77
C LEU A 268 0.14 16.69 8.67
N LYS A 269 1.29 17.35 8.91
CA LYS A 269 2.41 17.35 7.94
C LYS A 269 2.97 15.96 7.68
N GLN A 270 2.98 15.09 8.68
CA GLN A 270 3.47 13.72 8.53
C GLN A 270 2.49 12.84 7.75
N VAL A 271 1.19 13.01 7.94
CA VAL A 271 0.17 12.38 7.10
C VAL A 271 0.34 12.79 5.63
N TYR A 272 0.71 14.05 5.41
CA TYR A 272 0.93 14.60 4.06
C TYR A 272 2.23 14.09 3.41
N ALA A 273 3.24 13.71 4.19
CA ALA A 273 4.57 13.29 3.72
C ALA A 273 4.72 11.77 3.52
N VAL A 274 3.70 10.99 3.86
CA VAL A 274 3.66 9.53 3.69
C VAL A 274 3.04 9.16 2.37
#